data_5b138bc3a6808bce59340579ea869ff4
#
_entry.id   5b138bc3a6808bce59340579ea869ff4
#
_cell.length_a   1.000
_cell.length_b   1.000
_cell.length_c   1.000
_cell.angle_alpha   90.00
_cell.angle_beta   90.00
_cell.angle_gamma   90.00
#
_symmetry.space_group_name_H-M   'P 1'
#
loop_
_entity.id
_entity.type
_entity.pdbx_description
1 polymer ?
#
loop_
_entity_poly.entity_id
_entity_poly.type
_entity_poly.pdbx_seq_one_letter_code
_entity_poly.pdbx_strand_id
1 'polypeptide(L)'
;IGGDNECTNLDLVQRICAILDEVRPKAKGRYADQIAFVADRPGHDARYAIDATRIRDELGWRPSVTLDEGLARTVAWYLENEPWWRALLDRDGVGERLGRA
;
A
#
# COMPACT_ATOMS: atom_id res chain seq x y z
N ILE A 1 11.86 8.85 -7.63
CA ILE A 1 11.54 8.10 -8.85
C ILE A 1 10.09 7.67 -8.78
N GLY A 2 9.30 8.01 -9.79
CA GLY A 2 7.90 7.65 -9.88
C GLY A 2 7.65 6.50 -10.84
N GLY A 3 6.59 5.72 -10.57
CA GLY A 3 6.21 4.57 -11.39
C GLY A 3 5.08 4.82 -12.37
N ASP A 4 4.64 6.06 -12.55
CA ASP A 4 3.48 6.45 -13.38
C ASP A 4 2.17 5.73 -13.00
N ASN A 5 2.02 5.36 -11.73
CA ASN A 5 0.86 4.63 -11.20
C ASN A 5 0.08 5.51 -10.21
N GLU A 6 -0.65 6.47 -10.73
CA GLU A 6 -1.53 7.28 -9.89
C GLU A 6 -2.82 6.52 -9.57
N CYS A 7 -3.13 6.40 -8.29
CA CYS A 7 -4.41 5.88 -7.82
C CYS A 7 -4.75 6.52 -6.47
N THR A 8 -6.03 6.51 -6.12
CA THR A 8 -6.45 6.98 -4.79
C THR A 8 -6.05 5.97 -3.72
N ASN A 9 -5.94 6.43 -2.46
CA ASN A 9 -5.70 5.54 -1.33
C ASN A 9 -6.80 4.48 -1.22
N LEU A 10 -8.03 4.86 -1.44
CA LEU A 10 -9.16 3.92 -1.40
C LEU A 10 -9.03 2.84 -2.47
N ASP A 11 -8.69 3.22 -3.71
CA ASP A 11 -8.47 2.26 -4.80
C ASP A 11 -7.33 1.29 -4.46
N LEU A 12 -6.21 1.81 -3.93
CA LEU A 12 -5.08 0.98 -3.51
C LEU A 12 -5.47 -0.02 -2.41
N VAL A 13 -6.18 0.44 -1.39
CA VAL A 13 -6.65 -0.41 -0.29
C VAL A 13 -7.62 -1.47 -0.80
N GLN A 14 -8.54 -1.12 -1.69
CA GLN A 14 -9.46 -2.08 -2.29
C GLN A 14 -8.74 -3.15 -3.11
N ARG A 15 -7.69 -2.78 -3.85
CA ARG A 15 -6.84 -3.75 -4.58
C ARG A 15 -6.13 -4.71 -3.65
N ILE A 16 -5.57 -4.22 -2.54
CA ILE A 16 -4.94 -5.05 -1.52
C ILE A 16 -5.96 -6.03 -0.91
N CYS A 17 -7.14 -5.54 -0.57
CA CYS A 17 -8.23 -6.38 -0.06
C CYS A 17 -8.64 -7.49 -1.04
N ALA A 18 -8.74 -7.17 -2.32
CA ALA A 18 -9.07 -8.15 -3.36
C ALA A 18 -8.00 -9.24 -3.48
N ILE A 19 -6.71 -8.87 -3.41
CA ILE A 19 -5.62 -9.83 -3.41
C ILE A 19 -5.70 -10.76 -2.19
N LEU A 20 -5.94 -10.20 -1.01
CA LEU A 20 -6.09 -10.98 0.22
C LEU A 20 -7.29 -11.94 0.15
N ASP A 21 -8.41 -11.52 -0.45
CA ASP A 21 -9.57 -12.38 -0.66
C ASP A 21 -9.24 -13.61 -1.53
N GLU A 22 -8.32 -13.47 -2.48
CA GLU A 22 -7.87 -14.57 -3.33
C GLU A 22 -6.87 -15.49 -2.61
N VAL A 23 -5.86 -14.93 -1.95
CA VAL A 23 -4.72 -15.71 -1.43
C VAL A 23 -4.93 -16.23 -0.01
N ARG A 24 -5.73 -15.56 0.78
CA ARG A 24 -6.07 -15.96 2.16
C ARG A 24 -7.50 -15.55 2.49
N PRO A 25 -8.52 -16.20 1.91
CA PRO A 25 -9.91 -15.84 2.13
C PRO A 25 -10.29 -15.89 3.62
N LYS A 26 -11.14 -14.97 4.05
CA LYS A 26 -11.73 -14.99 5.38
C LYS A 26 -12.82 -16.07 5.47
N ALA A 27 -13.04 -16.60 6.67
CA ALA A 27 -14.14 -17.54 6.93
C ALA A 27 -15.51 -16.90 6.70
N LYS A 28 -15.65 -15.61 6.97
CA LYS A 28 -16.84 -14.80 6.72
C LYS A 28 -16.49 -13.44 6.16
N GLY A 29 -17.24 -12.99 5.14
CA GLY A 29 -17.12 -11.67 4.56
C GLY A 29 -15.86 -11.48 3.73
N ARG A 30 -15.59 -10.24 3.41
CA ARG A 30 -14.46 -9.79 2.61
C ARG A 30 -13.54 -8.91 3.42
N TYR A 31 -12.26 -8.83 3.03
CA TYR A 31 -11.32 -7.89 3.66
C TYR A 31 -11.75 -6.43 3.48
N ALA A 32 -12.39 -6.08 2.36
CA ALA A 32 -12.93 -4.75 2.12
C ALA A 32 -13.97 -4.32 3.17
N ASP A 33 -14.65 -5.24 3.82
CA ASP A 33 -15.60 -4.94 4.91
C ASP A 33 -14.93 -4.32 6.14
N GLN A 34 -13.60 -4.44 6.26
CA GLN A 34 -12.80 -3.85 7.33
C GLN A 34 -12.39 -2.40 7.05
N ILE A 35 -12.66 -1.89 5.86
CA ILE A 35 -12.32 -0.50 5.50
C ILE A 35 -13.12 0.45 6.38
N ALA A 36 -12.42 1.33 7.10
CA ALA A 36 -13.02 2.37 7.92
C ALA A 36 -12.49 3.73 7.52
N PHE A 37 -13.39 4.69 7.39
CA PHE A 37 -13.04 6.07 7.11
C PHE A 37 -12.79 6.81 8.41
N VAL A 38 -11.69 7.52 8.49
CA VAL A 38 -11.29 8.28 9.67
C VAL A 38 -11.02 9.72 9.29
N ALA A 39 -11.01 10.62 10.27
CA ALA A 39 -10.61 12.01 10.04
C ALA A 39 -9.17 12.07 9.55
N ASP A 40 -8.89 12.90 8.57
CA ASP A 40 -7.56 13.05 8.01
C ASP A 40 -6.58 13.70 9.00
N ARG A 41 -5.28 13.46 8.81
CA ARG A 41 -4.26 14.13 9.63
C ARG A 41 -4.09 15.59 9.19
N PRO A 42 -3.74 16.51 10.11
CA PRO A 42 -3.44 17.89 9.73
C PRO A 42 -2.30 17.97 8.71
N GLY A 43 -2.46 18.81 7.69
CA GLY A 43 -1.41 19.02 6.68
C GLY A 43 -1.16 17.84 5.73
N HIS A 44 -2.08 16.89 5.64
CA HIS A 44 -1.94 15.77 4.71
C HIS A 44 -2.11 16.26 3.26
N ASP A 45 -1.17 15.92 2.39
CA ASP A 45 -1.27 16.24 0.97
C ASP A 45 -2.44 15.48 0.33
N ALA A 46 -3.23 16.21 -0.46
CA ALA A 46 -4.37 15.61 -1.14
C ALA A 46 -3.99 14.64 -2.25
N ARG A 47 -2.80 14.80 -2.84
CA ARG A 47 -2.35 14.00 -3.98
C ARG A 47 -0.84 13.98 -4.08
N TYR A 48 -0.31 12.82 -4.43
CA TYR A 48 1.07 12.64 -4.86
C TYR A 48 1.09 12.17 -6.31
N ALA A 49 1.85 12.87 -7.13
CA ALA A 49 2.06 12.50 -8.54
C ALA A 49 3.49 12.86 -8.92
N ILE A 50 4.24 11.88 -9.42
CA ILE A 50 5.61 12.05 -9.84
C ILE A 50 5.70 11.75 -11.34
N ASP A 51 6.20 12.72 -12.08
CA ASP A 51 6.46 12.57 -13.52
C ASP A 51 7.83 11.89 -13.73
N ALA A 52 7.81 10.69 -14.25
CA ALA A 52 9.03 9.90 -14.54
C ALA A 52 9.56 10.10 -15.97
N THR A 53 9.07 11.09 -16.71
CA THR A 53 9.46 11.32 -18.11
C THR A 53 10.96 11.51 -18.26
N ARG A 54 11.58 12.32 -17.42
CA ARG A 54 13.00 12.64 -17.52
C ARG A 54 13.90 11.41 -17.34
N ILE A 55 13.65 10.59 -16.31
CA ILE A 55 14.46 9.39 -16.07
C ILE A 55 14.27 8.38 -17.20
N ARG A 56 13.08 8.29 -17.75
CA ARG A 56 12.79 7.44 -18.89
C ARG A 56 13.53 7.90 -20.15
N ASP A 57 13.48 9.19 -20.46
CA ASP A 57 14.03 9.74 -21.69
C ASP A 57 15.57 9.81 -21.63
N GLU A 58 16.14 10.17 -20.49
CA GLU A 58 17.60 10.33 -20.34
C GLU A 58 18.33 9.03 -20.03
N LEU A 59 17.73 8.14 -19.23
CA LEU A 59 18.38 6.91 -18.77
C LEU A 59 17.71 5.62 -19.29
N GLY A 60 16.62 5.73 -20.02
CA GLY A 60 15.88 4.56 -20.51
C GLY A 60 15.23 3.71 -19.40
N TRP A 61 15.17 4.23 -18.18
CA TRP A 61 14.62 3.49 -17.06
C TRP A 61 13.09 3.45 -17.13
N ARG A 62 12.53 2.27 -16.90
CA ARG A 62 11.09 2.05 -16.75
C ARG A 62 10.84 1.07 -15.61
N PRO A 63 9.69 1.16 -14.93
CA PRO A 63 9.29 0.11 -14.00
C PRO A 63 9.24 -1.25 -14.72
N SER A 64 9.84 -2.26 -14.11
CA SER A 64 9.83 -3.63 -14.66
C SER A 64 8.66 -4.47 -14.17
N VAL A 65 7.94 -3.98 -13.18
CA VAL A 65 6.81 -4.67 -12.53
C VAL A 65 5.60 -3.74 -12.52
N THR A 66 4.45 -4.24 -12.92
CA THR A 66 3.20 -3.48 -12.86
C THR A 66 2.76 -3.26 -11.41
N LEU A 67 1.88 -2.28 -11.17
CA LEU A 67 1.33 -2.05 -9.83
C LEU A 67 0.63 -3.30 -9.29
N ASP A 68 -0.18 -3.96 -10.07
CA ASP A 68 -0.93 -5.14 -9.64
C ASP A 68 -0.01 -6.33 -9.31
N GLU A 69 1.00 -6.59 -10.14
CA GLU A 69 2.03 -7.58 -9.82
C GLU A 69 2.83 -7.23 -8.58
N GLY A 70 3.23 -5.97 -8.44
CA GLY A 70 3.98 -5.48 -7.29
C GLY A 70 3.18 -5.60 -5.99
N LEU A 71 1.89 -5.26 -6.03
CA LEU A 71 1.00 -5.44 -4.88
C LEU A 71 0.84 -6.91 -4.50
N ALA A 72 0.63 -7.79 -5.48
CA ALA A 72 0.51 -9.22 -5.23
C ALA A 72 1.77 -9.80 -4.58
N ARG A 73 2.95 -9.44 -5.07
CA ARG A 73 4.24 -9.85 -4.49
C ARG A 73 4.43 -9.30 -3.08
N THR A 74 4.04 -8.05 -2.85
CA THR A 74 4.14 -7.39 -1.55
C THR A 74 3.24 -8.06 -0.52
N VAL A 75 1.99 -8.35 -0.87
CA VAL A 75 1.06 -9.07 0.00
C VAL A 75 1.60 -10.46 0.34
N ALA A 76 2.08 -11.21 -0.67
CA ALA A 76 2.68 -12.52 -0.46
C ALA A 76 3.86 -12.45 0.50
N TRP A 77 4.74 -11.47 0.34
CA TRP A 77 5.88 -11.28 1.24
C TRP A 77 5.44 -11.04 2.69
N TYR A 78 4.46 -10.17 2.92
CA TYR A 78 3.94 -9.92 4.27
C TYR A 78 3.33 -11.17 4.89
N LEU A 79 2.59 -11.96 4.14
CA LEU A 79 2.00 -13.20 4.63
C LEU A 79 3.06 -14.27 4.96
N GLU A 80 4.16 -14.32 4.20
CA GLU A 80 5.26 -15.27 4.42
C GLU A 80 6.23 -14.83 5.52
N ASN A 81 6.27 -13.54 5.86
CA ASN A 81 7.22 -12.97 6.82
C ASN A 81 6.53 -12.39 8.06
N GLU A 82 5.45 -12.97 8.48
CA GLU A 82 4.64 -12.52 9.61
C GLU A 82 5.44 -12.33 10.92
N PRO A 83 6.36 -13.25 11.32
CA PRO A 83 7.15 -13.05 12.54
C PRO A 83 8.01 -11.78 12.50
N TRP A 84 8.51 -11.42 11.32
CA TRP A 84 9.36 -10.23 11.16
C TRP A 84 8.59 -8.93 11.47
N TRP A 85 7.45 -8.71 10.84
CA TRP A 85 6.69 -7.47 11.05
C TRP A 85 5.88 -7.46 12.34
N ARG A 86 5.46 -8.62 12.89
CA ARG A 86 4.84 -8.69 14.20
C ARG A 86 5.77 -8.20 15.30
N ALA A 87 7.04 -8.60 15.25
CA ALA A 87 8.04 -8.10 16.21
C ALA A 87 8.18 -6.58 16.17
N LEU A 88 7.98 -5.95 15.00
CA LEU A 88 8.00 -4.49 14.88
C LEU A 88 6.72 -3.84 15.44
N LEU A 89 5.56 -4.46 15.25
CA LEU A 89 4.29 -3.95 15.79
C LEU A 89 4.25 -3.95 17.32
N ASP A 90 4.97 -4.88 17.96
CA ASP A 90 5.03 -4.97 19.43
C ASP A 90 5.93 -3.90 20.05
N ARG A 91 6.61 -3.07 19.25
CA ARG A 91 7.42 -1.96 19.72
C ARG A 91 6.58 -0.72 19.98
N ASP A 92 6.97 0.05 20.99
CA ASP A 92 6.30 1.30 21.36
C ASP A 92 6.20 2.28 20.17
N GLY A 93 5.02 2.87 20.02
CA GLY A 93 4.75 3.89 19.01
C GLY A 93 4.53 3.39 17.58
N VAL A 94 4.66 2.10 17.33
CA VAL A 94 4.37 1.55 15.99
C VAL A 94 2.86 1.41 15.80
N GLY A 95 2.37 1.96 14.71
CA GLY A 95 0.93 1.99 14.41
C GLY A 95 0.17 3.16 15.04
N GLU A 96 0.83 4.01 15.82
CA GLU A 96 0.22 5.23 16.33
C GLU A 96 0.03 6.26 15.21
N ARG A 97 -1.08 6.99 15.31
CA ARG A 97 -1.38 8.03 14.34
C ARG A 97 -0.43 9.21 14.49
N LEU A 98 0.33 9.50 13.43
CA LEU A 98 1.23 10.66 13.39
C LEU A 98 0.46 11.97 13.22
N GLY A 99 1.07 13.08 13.64
CA GLY A 99 0.52 14.43 13.44
C GLY A 99 -0.53 14.86 14.47
N ARG A 100 -0.70 14.13 15.54
CA ARG A 100 -1.45 14.59 16.71
C ARG A 100 -0.53 15.39 17.63
N ALA A 101 -0.90 16.60 17.87
CA ALA A 101 -0.23 17.41 18.89
C ALA A 101 -0.57 16.91 20.28
#